data_c938a526f65b5a987baf835f8acbb812
#
_entry.id   c938a526f65b5a987baf835f8acbb812
#
_cell.length_a   1.000
_cell.length_b   1.000
_cell.length_c   1.000
_cell.angle_alpha   90.00
_cell.angle_beta   90.00
_cell.angle_gamma   90.00
#
_symmetry.space_group_name_H-M   'P 1'
#
loop_
_entity.id
_entity.type
_entity.pdbx_description
1 polymer ?
#
loop_
_entity_poly.entity_id
_entity_poly.type
_entity_poly.pdbx_seq_one_letter_code
_entity_poly.pdbx_strand_id
1 'polypeptide(L)'
;MKVKFFCSLALGLCPALGQADVRDSINVHDGFEATLFAGPELADDIYSMTLDAKGRVVVSGRGYIRTLHDTDSDGRAEMAVQFAKLDHGTMGMLFDGPHLWAVANRALLRYDDADADGRADGPPRQFLRLANGEHGAHAIRKGPDGWLYLVGGNDTGFTPGQFNSPQSPLKKTEGGAIIRFSPDGKTFEALSCGFRNPYDFDFNWRGDLFTYDSDTERTFYLPWYMPTRLYHAAIGGHHGWRMPGYKRSWARPGYYADTVPMLDKIGRGSPTGVSGYSHRVIPKE
;
A
#
# COMPACT_ATOMS: atom_id res chain seq x y z
N MET A 1 53.88 51.33 0.61
CA MET A 1 53.80 50.45 -0.55
C MET A 1 52.91 49.26 -0.18
N LYS A 2 51.62 49.30 -0.52
CA LYS A 2 50.67 48.22 -0.16
C LYS A 2 50.45 47.36 -1.38
N VAL A 3 50.88 46.10 -1.31
CA VAL A 3 50.66 45.11 -2.35
C VAL A 3 49.29 44.47 -2.12
N LYS A 4 48.36 44.59 -3.08
CA LYS A 4 47.08 43.89 -3.11
C LYS A 4 47.27 42.61 -3.89
N PHE A 5 47.05 41.46 -3.22
CA PHE A 5 46.90 40.17 -3.89
C PHE A 5 45.46 40.00 -4.35
N PHE A 6 45.25 39.91 -5.66
CA PHE A 6 43.99 39.46 -6.26
C PHE A 6 44.05 37.91 -6.35
N CYS A 7 43.22 37.23 -5.61
CA CYS A 7 43.01 35.81 -5.78
C CYS A 7 41.81 35.61 -6.72
N SER A 8 42.07 35.28 -8.00
CA SER A 8 41.05 34.89 -8.94
C SER A 8 40.62 33.44 -8.65
N LEU A 9 39.44 33.29 -8.09
CA LEU A 9 38.80 31.97 -7.94
C LEU A 9 38.21 31.58 -9.30
N ALA A 10 38.90 30.69 -10.02
CA ALA A 10 38.34 30.03 -11.18
C ALA A 10 37.28 29.02 -10.69
N LEU A 11 36.01 29.37 -10.83
CA LEU A 11 34.92 28.39 -10.74
C LEU A 11 35.06 27.44 -11.94
N GLY A 12 35.68 26.29 -11.72
CA GLY A 12 35.61 25.17 -12.65
C GLY A 12 34.14 24.74 -12.75
N LEU A 13 33.56 24.88 -13.95
CA LEU A 13 32.33 24.19 -14.31
C LEU A 13 32.64 22.69 -14.19
N CYS A 14 32.13 22.08 -13.12
CA CYS A 14 32.02 20.63 -13.04
C CYS A 14 31.02 20.24 -14.14
N PRO A 15 31.37 19.41 -15.13
CA PRO A 15 30.37 18.90 -16.05
C PRO A 15 29.34 18.17 -15.21
N ALA A 16 28.07 18.54 -15.33
CA ALA A 16 26.99 17.76 -14.79
C ALA A 16 27.15 16.35 -15.34
N LEU A 17 27.59 15.42 -14.49
CA LEU A 17 27.50 13.99 -14.77
C LEU A 17 26.03 13.78 -15.11
N GLY A 18 25.73 13.49 -16.37
CA GLY A 18 24.40 13.18 -16.82
C GLY A 18 23.86 12.09 -15.89
N GLN A 19 22.78 12.37 -15.22
CA GLN A 19 22.06 11.33 -14.49
C GLN A 19 21.77 10.24 -15.52
N ALA A 20 22.29 9.04 -15.28
CA ALA A 20 21.94 7.88 -16.09
C ALA A 20 20.42 7.80 -16.10
N ASP A 21 19.83 7.67 -17.28
CA ASP A 21 18.39 7.58 -17.42
C ASP A 21 17.91 6.37 -16.59
N VAL A 22 17.01 6.60 -15.64
CA VAL A 22 16.48 5.54 -14.76
C VAL A 22 15.96 4.36 -15.59
N ARG A 23 15.49 4.60 -16.80
CA ARG A 23 15.03 3.59 -17.77
C ARG A 23 16.10 2.57 -18.11
N ASP A 24 17.36 2.99 -18.19
CA ASP A 24 18.49 2.10 -18.52
C ASP A 24 18.79 1.07 -17.41
N SER A 25 18.23 1.28 -16.22
CA SER A 25 18.36 0.37 -15.08
C SER A 25 17.20 -0.61 -14.91
N ILE A 26 16.13 -0.48 -15.72
CA ILE A 26 14.92 -1.32 -15.64
C ILE A 26 14.97 -2.36 -16.76
N ASN A 27 15.07 -3.63 -16.37
CA ASN A 27 14.95 -4.74 -17.33
C ASN A 27 13.47 -5.13 -17.45
N VAL A 28 12.94 -5.07 -18.65
CA VAL A 28 11.59 -5.56 -18.99
C VAL A 28 11.67 -6.76 -19.92
N HIS A 29 10.66 -7.60 -19.88
CA HIS A 29 10.57 -8.76 -20.78
C HIS A 29 10.35 -8.30 -22.22
N ASP A 30 10.73 -9.14 -23.19
CA ASP A 30 10.51 -8.90 -24.61
C ASP A 30 9.05 -8.57 -24.90
N GLY A 31 8.81 -7.49 -25.66
CA GLY A 31 7.48 -6.98 -25.99
C GLY A 31 6.92 -5.96 -24.99
N PHE A 32 7.69 -5.60 -23.95
CA PHE A 32 7.36 -4.51 -23.03
C PHE A 32 8.39 -3.38 -23.14
N GLU A 33 7.96 -2.18 -22.84
CA GLU A 33 8.80 -0.99 -22.77
C GLU A 33 8.53 -0.28 -21.43
N ALA A 34 9.59 0.21 -20.78
CA ALA A 34 9.49 1.06 -19.60
C ALA A 34 9.64 2.52 -20.02
N THR A 35 8.62 3.36 -19.68
CA THR A 35 8.64 4.79 -19.93
C THR A 35 8.54 5.56 -18.63
N LEU A 36 9.17 6.75 -18.56
CA LEU A 36 9.06 7.63 -17.42
C LEU A 36 7.79 8.46 -17.56
N PHE A 37 6.80 8.23 -16.69
CA PHE A 37 5.54 8.97 -16.69
C PHE A 37 5.67 10.35 -16.01
N ALA A 38 6.38 10.44 -14.88
CA ALA A 38 6.57 11.70 -14.15
C ALA A 38 7.94 11.72 -13.47
N GLY A 39 8.61 12.86 -13.51
CA GLY A 39 9.86 13.11 -12.80
C GLY A 39 9.65 13.56 -11.35
N PRO A 40 10.74 13.70 -10.58
CA PRO A 40 10.68 14.06 -9.16
C PRO A 40 10.14 15.48 -8.93
N GLU A 41 10.15 16.34 -9.92
CA GLU A 41 9.57 17.68 -9.86
C GLU A 41 8.04 17.66 -9.72
N LEU A 42 7.38 16.61 -10.26
CA LEU A 42 5.94 16.41 -10.17
C LEU A 42 5.56 15.50 -9.00
N ALA A 43 6.35 14.46 -8.76
CA ALA A 43 6.09 13.46 -7.74
C ALA A 43 7.39 12.90 -7.18
N ASP A 44 7.66 13.15 -5.90
CA ASP A 44 8.87 12.73 -5.20
C ASP A 44 8.50 11.89 -3.96
N ASP A 45 9.34 10.91 -3.62
CA ASP A 45 9.17 10.05 -2.44
C ASP A 45 7.75 9.43 -2.36
N ILE A 46 7.34 8.74 -3.43
CA ILE A 46 5.99 8.17 -3.58
C ILE A 46 5.80 7.00 -2.62
N TYR A 47 4.76 7.05 -1.76
CA TYR A 47 4.37 5.99 -0.84
C TYR A 47 3.25 5.11 -1.37
N SER A 48 2.32 5.69 -2.11
CA SER A 48 1.21 4.97 -2.73
C SER A 48 0.71 5.65 -4.00
N MET A 49 0.05 4.87 -4.84
CA MET A 49 -0.47 5.30 -6.13
C MET A 49 -1.84 4.66 -6.39
N THR A 50 -2.71 5.39 -7.06
CA THR A 50 -4.00 4.91 -7.55
C THR A 50 -4.37 5.64 -8.84
N LEU A 51 -5.48 5.23 -9.46
CA LEU A 51 -6.08 5.94 -10.58
C LEU A 51 -7.41 6.55 -10.15
N ASP A 52 -7.69 7.75 -10.63
CA ASP A 52 -9.01 8.35 -10.44
C ASP A 52 -10.04 7.88 -11.46
N ALA A 53 -11.28 8.39 -11.38
CA ALA A 53 -12.36 8.01 -12.28
C ALA A 53 -12.12 8.38 -13.76
N LYS A 54 -11.20 9.30 -14.05
CA LYS A 54 -10.79 9.68 -15.42
C LYS A 54 -9.55 8.91 -15.88
N GLY A 55 -9.01 7.99 -15.07
CA GLY A 55 -7.79 7.24 -15.37
C GLY A 55 -6.50 8.02 -15.13
N ARG A 56 -6.56 9.20 -14.46
CA ARG A 56 -5.37 9.96 -14.14
C ARG A 56 -4.63 9.33 -12.96
N VAL A 57 -3.32 9.35 -13.01
CA VAL A 57 -2.46 8.86 -11.93
C VAL A 57 -2.55 9.79 -10.73
N VAL A 58 -2.86 9.25 -9.57
CA VAL A 58 -2.87 9.96 -8.29
C VAL A 58 -1.83 9.34 -7.38
N VAL A 59 -0.92 10.16 -6.90
CA VAL A 59 0.21 9.75 -6.06
C VAL A 59 0.20 10.45 -4.72
N SER A 60 0.68 9.76 -3.71
CA SER A 60 0.94 10.34 -2.40
C SER A 60 2.40 10.16 -2.02
N GLY A 61 3.00 11.22 -1.55
CA GLY A 61 4.28 11.24 -0.89
C GLY A 61 4.19 12.06 0.40
N ARG A 62 5.34 12.39 0.95
CA ARG A 62 5.39 13.11 2.22
C ARG A 62 4.73 14.48 2.11
N GLY A 63 3.61 14.67 2.82
CA GLY A 63 2.90 15.95 2.91
C GLY A 63 1.88 16.21 1.79
N TYR A 64 1.69 15.28 0.85
CA TYR A 64 0.82 15.53 -0.29
C TYR A 64 0.06 14.31 -0.80
N ILE A 65 -1.08 14.58 -1.45
CA ILE A 65 -1.70 13.77 -2.49
C ILE A 65 -1.77 14.66 -3.73
N ARG A 66 -1.32 14.17 -4.89
CA ARG A 66 -1.30 14.91 -6.16
C ARG A 66 -1.93 14.08 -7.27
N THR A 67 -2.72 14.75 -8.12
CA THR A 67 -3.18 14.20 -9.40
C THR A 67 -2.20 14.64 -10.48
N LEU A 68 -1.68 13.70 -11.23
CA LEU A 68 -0.77 13.93 -12.34
C LEU A 68 -1.56 14.02 -13.65
N HIS A 69 -1.26 15.01 -14.46
CA HIS A 69 -1.96 15.28 -15.70
C HIS A 69 -1.01 15.09 -16.87
N ASP A 70 -1.33 14.18 -17.74
CA ASP A 70 -0.82 14.01 -19.09
C ASP A 70 -1.81 14.75 -20.01
N THR A 71 -1.44 15.93 -20.45
CA THR A 71 -2.35 16.87 -21.12
C THR A 71 -2.41 16.68 -22.63
N ASP A 72 -1.39 16.07 -23.22
CA ASP A 72 -1.28 15.81 -24.66
C ASP A 72 -1.38 14.32 -25.00
N SER A 73 -1.52 13.46 -23.99
CA SER A 73 -1.67 11.99 -24.11
C SER A 73 -0.45 11.30 -24.73
N ASP A 74 0.74 11.83 -24.46
CA ASP A 74 2.00 11.22 -24.91
C ASP A 74 2.55 10.14 -23.95
N GLY A 75 1.87 9.92 -22.82
CA GLY A 75 2.26 8.96 -21.77
C GLY A 75 3.20 9.57 -20.73
N ARG A 76 3.29 10.91 -20.65
CA ARG A 76 4.05 11.64 -19.64
C ARG A 76 3.19 12.73 -19.04
N ALA A 77 3.38 12.96 -17.75
CA ALA A 77 2.70 14.05 -17.08
C ALA A 77 3.50 15.34 -17.16
N GLU A 78 2.87 16.45 -17.57
CA GLU A 78 3.45 17.80 -17.59
C GLU A 78 3.13 18.57 -16.33
N MET A 79 2.08 18.18 -15.61
CA MET A 79 1.59 18.95 -14.48
C MET A 79 1.11 18.07 -13.33
N ALA A 80 1.39 18.52 -12.11
CA ALA A 80 0.83 17.95 -10.88
C ALA A 80 -0.13 18.95 -10.24
N VAL A 81 -1.34 18.49 -9.93
CA VAL A 81 -2.35 19.26 -9.20
C VAL A 81 -2.41 18.75 -7.77
N GLN A 82 -2.33 19.64 -6.79
CA GLN A 82 -2.49 19.26 -5.39
C GLN A 82 -3.93 18.82 -5.12
N PHE A 83 -4.13 17.53 -4.89
CA PHE A 83 -5.44 16.97 -4.51
C PHE A 83 -5.75 17.31 -3.04
N ALA A 84 -4.84 16.96 -2.14
CA ALA A 84 -4.96 17.26 -0.71
C ALA A 84 -3.57 17.40 -0.07
N LYS A 85 -3.51 18.13 1.06
CA LYS A 85 -2.33 18.19 1.93
C LYS A 85 -2.48 17.22 3.08
N LEU A 86 -1.38 16.61 3.50
CA LEU A 86 -1.28 15.68 4.62
C LEU A 86 -0.13 16.09 5.54
N ASP A 87 -0.16 15.64 6.79
CA ASP A 87 1.02 15.80 7.67
C ASP A 87 2.14 14.84 7.25
N HIS A 88 1.75 13.63 6.83
CA HIS A 88 2.61 12.60 6.26
C HIS A 88 1.97 12.09 4.97
N GLY A 89 2.57 11.15 4.29
CA GLY A 89 1.94 10.49 3.13
C GLY A 89 0.83 9.51 3.54
N THR A 90 0.15 8.95 2.55
CA THR A 90 -0.77 7.83 2.74
C THR A 90 -0.16 6.53 2.21
N MET A 91 -0.36 5.43 2.94
CA MET A 91 0.16 4.11 2.59
C MET A 91 -0.80 3.30 1.71
N GLY A 92 -2.04 3.73 1.59
CA GLY A 92 -3.03 3.09 0.73
C GLY A 92 -4.09 4.08 0.28
N MET A 93 -4.41 4.01 -1.00
CA MET A 93 -5.41 4.87 -1.65
C MET A 93 -6.28 4.06 -2.61
N LEU A 94 -7.55 4.41 -2.70
CA LEU A 94 -8.49 3.86 -3.67
C LEU A 94 -9.54 4.91 -4.03
N PHE A 95 -9.74 5.17 -5.32
CA PHE A 95 -10.92 5.85 -5.79
C PHE A 95 -12.09 4.88 -5.96
N ASP A 96 -13.25 5.22 -5.40
CA ASP A 96 -14.54 4.59 -5.65
C ASP A 96 -15.53 5.67 -6.13
N GLY A 97 -15.66 5.78 -7.46
CA GLY A 97 -16.35 6.92 -8.07
C GLY A 97 -15.68 8.25 -7.73
N PRO A 98 -16.43 9.23 -7.19
CA PRO A 98 -15.89 10.54 -6.81
C PRO A 98 -15.20 10.54 -5.43
N HIS A 99 -15.05 9.38 -4.80
CA HIS A 99 -14.55 9.28 -3.44
C HIS A 99 -13.14 8.70 -3.40
N LEU A 100 -12.16 9.45 -2.91
CA LEU A 100 -10.85 8.92 -2.57
C LEU A 100 -10.82 8.44 -1.12
N TRP A 101 -10.72 7.13 -0.94
CA TRP A 101 -10.41 6.51 0.33
C TRP A 101 -8.90 6.47 0.54
N ALA A 102 -8.44 6.85 1.73
CA ALA A 102 -7.02 6.92 2.05
C ALA A 102 -6.73 6.50 3.49
N VAL A 103 -5.62 5.78 3.68
CA VAL A 103 -5.06 5.48 5.01
C VAL A 103 -4.02 6.55 5.33
N ALA A 104 -4.39 7.53 6.11
CA ALA A 104 -3.52 8.64 6.49
C ALA A 104 -3.88 9.18 7.87
N ASN A 105 -2.97 9.91 8.50
CA ASN A 105 -3.20 10.65 9.76
C ASN A 105 -3.85 9.77 10.85
N ARG A 106 -3.45 8.50 10.94
CA ARG A 106 -3.96 7.51 11.92
C ARG A 106 -5.44 7.19 11.74
N ALA A 107 -5.93 7.23 10.51
CA ALA A 107 -7.33 7.01 10.21
C ALA A 107 -7.55 6.42 8.81
N LEU A 108 -8.73 5.81 8.62
CA LEU A 108 -9.34 5.64 7.32
C LEU A 108 -10.14 6.91 7.03
N LEU A 109 -9.73 7.61 6.00
CA LEU A 109 -10.27 8.89 5.55
C LEU A 109 -10.97 8.73 4.20
N ARG A 110 -11.94 9.60 3.93
CA ARG A 110 -12.51 9.78 2.60
C ARG A 110 -12.52 11.25 2.23
N TYR A 111 -12.00 11.54 1.06
CA TYR A 111 -12.11 12.83 0.37
C TYR A 111 -13.16 12.70 -0.72
N ASP A 112 -13.86 13.77 -1.02
CA ASP A 112 -14.81 13.85 -2.13
C ASP A 112 -14.21 14.76 -3.23
N ASP A 113 -14.40 14.39 -4.51
CA ASP A 113 -14.03 15.11 -5.73
C ASP A 113 -15.21 14.94 -6.72
N ALA A 114 -16.30 15.67 -6.46
CA ALA A 114 -17.59 15.45 -7.12
C ALA A 114 -17.60 15.90 -8.58
N ASP A 115 -16.80 16.93 -8.93
CA ASP A 115 -16.67 17.44 -10.30
C ASP A 115 -15.50 16.79 -11.07
N ALA A 116 -14.75 15.93 -10.38
CA ALA A 116 -13.60 15.22 -10.93
C ALA A 116 -12.53 16.18 -11.51
N ASP A 117 -12.29 17.32 -10.86
CA ASP A 117 -11.27 18.28 -11.28
C ASP A 117 -9.85 17.84 -10.85
N GLY A 118 -9.75 16.86 -9.96
CA GLY A 118 -8.50 16.33 -9.40
C GLY A 118 -8.06 17.04 -8.14
N ARG A 119 -9.02 17.67 -7.45
CA ARG A 119 -8.85 18.32 -6.16
C ARG A 119 -9.92 17.84 -5.20
N ALA A 120 -9.60 17.74 -3.93
CA ALA A 120 -10.61 17.46 -2.92
C ALA A 120 -11.52 18.68 -2.73
N ASP A 121 -12.85 18.47 -2.70
CA ASP A 121 -13.88 19.51 -2.50
C ASP A 121 -13.81 20.14 -1.09
N GLY A 122 -13.09 19.51 -0.17
CA GLY A 122 -12.97 19.98 1.20
C GLY A 122 -12.16 19.05 2.10
N PRO A 123 -12.23 19.24 3.41
CA PRO A 123 -11.51 18.39 4.35
C PRO A 123 -12.07 16.96 4.34
N PRO A 124 -11.21 15.95 4.63
CA PRO A 124 -11.65 14.56 4.61
C PRO A 124 -12.60 14.25 5.76
N ARG A 125 -13.51 13.30 5.51
CA ARG A 125 -14.30 12.67 6.55
C ARG A 125 -13.54 11.47 7.11
N GLN A 126 -13.44 11.38 8.45
CA GLN A 126 -12.89 10.22 9.15
C GLN A 126 -13.94 9.15 9.38
N PHE A 127 -13.63 7.90 9.04
CA PHE A 127 -14.50 6.74 9.21
C PHE A 127 -14.01 5.77 10.27
N LEU A 128 -12.70 5.53 10.34
CA LEU A 128 -12.11 4.60 11.29
C LEU A 128 -10.85 5.22 11.89
N ARG A 129 -10.72 5.15 13.22
CA ARG A 129 -9.49 5.51 13.90
C ARG A 129 -8.55 4.31 13.89
N LEU A 130 -7.28 4.54 13.53
CA LEU A 130 -6.23 3.54 13.46
C LEU A 130 -5.06 3.95 14.35
N ALA A 131 -4.21 3.01 14.70
CA ALA A 131 -2.90 3.33 15.27
C ALA A 131 -1.92 3.61 14.13
N ASN A 132 -0.81 4.27 14.48
CA ASN A 132 0.24 4.63 13.51
C ASN A 132 1.53 3.94 13.94
N GLY A 133 1.61 2.64 13.74
CA GLY A 133 2.80 1.84 13.96
C GLY A 133 3.56 1.57 12.67
N GLU A 134 4.74 0.98 12.78
CA GLU A 134 5.53 0.51 11.66
C GLU A 134 4.75 -0.50 10.79
N HIS A 135 3.99 -1.37 11.44
CA HIS A 135 3.10 -2.33 10.80
C HIS A 135 1.64 -1.83 10.83
N GLY A 136 1.42 -0.67 10.25
CA GLY A 136 0.11 -0.01 10.21
C GLY A 136 -0.85 -0.59 9.19
N ALA A 137 -1.84 0.23 8.81
CA ALA A 137 -2.74 -0.08 7.72
C ALA A 137 -2.13 0.35 6.38
N HIS A 138 -2.38 -0.44 5.35
CA HIS A 138 -1.78 -0.30 4.03
C HIS A 138 -2.84 -0.29 2.92
N ALA A 139 -2.84 -1.23 2.00
CA ALA A 139 -3.66 -1.20 0.80
C ALA A 139 -5.17 -1.18 1.09
N ILE A 140 -5.88 -0.43 0.24
CA ILE A 140 -7.34 -0.45 0.11
C ILE A 140 -7.66 -0.94 -1.30
N ARG A 141 -8.60 -1.91 -1.43
CA ARG A 141 -9.07 -2.41 -2.72
C ARG A 141 -10.58 -2.60 -2.71
N LYS A 142 -11.20 -2.48 -3.88
CA LYS A 142 -12.61 -2.84 -4.06
C LYS A 142 -12.71 -4.33 -4.37
N GLY A 143 -13.51 -5.04 -3.60
CA GLY A 143 -13.78 -6.45 -3.81
C GLY A 143 -14.80 -6.72 -4.92
N PRO A 144 -14.87 -7.96 -5.41
CA PRO A 144 -15.85 -8.36 -6.44
C PRO A 144 -17.29 -8.28 -5.94
N ASP A 145 -17.51 -8.24 -4.65
CA ASP A 145 -18.80 -8.05 -3.98
C ASP A 145 -19.20 -6.57 -3.86
N GLY A 146 -18.37 -5.66 -4.34
CA GLY A 146 -18.59 -4.22 -4.28
C GLY A 146 -18.23 -3.55 -2.95
N TRP A 147 -17.84 -4.32 -1.93
CA TRP A 147 -17.30 -3.80 -0.67
C TRP A 147 -15.87 -3.32 -0.83
N LEU A 148 -15.45 -2.46 0.07
CA LEU A 148 -14.08 -1.98 0.15
C LEU A 148 -13.32 -2.78 1.20
N TYR A 149 -12.11 -3.15 0.90
CA TYR A 149 -11.26 -3.98 1.75
C TYR A 149 -10.02 -3.20 2.17
N LEU A 150 -9.59 -3.41 3.40
CA LEU A 150 -8.40 -2.78 3.99
C LEU A 150 -7.54 -3.84 4.65
N VAL A 151 -6.26 -3.85 4.35
CA VAL A 151 -5.28 -4.68 5.03
C VAL A 151 -4.48 -3.86 6.04
N GLY A 152 -4.20 -4.45 7.19
CA GLY A 152 -3.35 -3.83 8.19
C GLY A 152 -2.47 -4.84 8.92
N GLY A 153 -1.27 -4.41 9.26
CA GLY A 153 -0.32 -5.16 10.08
C GLY A 153 -0.68 -5.16 11.57
N ASN A 154 0.16 -5.77 12.38
CA ASN A 154 -0.14 -5.96 13.81
C ASN A 154 -0.14 -4.68 14.65
N ASP A 155 0.31 -3.55 14.09
CA ASP A 155 0.31 -2.24 14.76
C ASP A 155 -0.82 -1.33 14.25
N THR A 156 -1.75 -1.85 13.45
CA THR A 156 -2.91 -1.08 12.92
C THR A 156 -3.86 -0.64 14.03
N GLY A 157 -3.94 -1.39 15.12
CA GLY A 157 -4.76 -1.02 16.27
C GLY A 157 -6.24 -1.23 16.07
N PHE A 158 -6.64 -2.24 15.29
CA PHE A 158 -8.04 -2.65 15.20
C PHE A 158 -8.59 -3.06 16.56
N THR A 159 -9.81 -2.63 16.88
CA THR A 159 -10.50 -2.95 18.13
C THR A 159 -11.86 -3.61 17.87
N PRO A 160 -12.34 -4.48 18.78
CA PRO A 160 -13.60 -5.21 18.58
C PRO A 160 -14.80 -4.27 18.32
N GLY A 161 -14.86 -3.11 18.96
CA GLY A 161 -15.95 -2.15 18.79
C GLY A 161 -16.04 -1.49 17.41
N GLN A 162 -15.03 -1.67 16.56
CA GLN A 162 -15.03 -1.18 15.18
C GLN A 162 -15.81 -2.10 14.24
N PHE A 163 -15.96 -3.39 14.57
CA PHE A 163 -16.67 -4.38 13.74
C PHE A 163 -18.13 -4.45 14.14
N ASN A 164 -18.95 -3.60 13.52
CA ASN A 164 -20.33 -3.34 13.91
C ASN A 164 -21.36 -4.23 13.18
N SER A 165 -20.94 -5.05 12.23
CA SER A 165 -21.82 -5.99 11.53
C SER A 165 -22.09 -7.23 12.38
N PRO A 166 -23.35 -7.63 12.56
CA PRO A 166 -23.67 -8.94 13.14
C PRO A 166 -23.10 -10.11 12.33
N GLN A 167 -22.93 -9.92 11.03
CA GLN A 167 -22.40 -10.91 10.07
C GLN A 167 -20.89 -10.96 10.04
N SER A 168 -20.18 -10.06 10.77
CA SER A 168 -18.71 -10.08 10.79
C SER A 168 -18.18 -11.47 11.16
N PRO A 169 -17.38 -12.12 10.31
CA PRO A 169 -16.84 -13.46 10.56
C PRO A 169 -16.04 -13.51 11.87
N LEU A 170 -15.27 -12.47 12.12
CA LEU A 170 -14.54 -12.31 13.37
C LEU A 170 -15.13 -11.14 14.18
N LYS A 171 -15.24 -11.33 15.50
CA LYS A 171 -15.68 -10.28 16.43
C LYS A 171 -14.52 -9.51 17.04
N LYS A 172 -13.30 -10.04 16.91
CA LYS A 172 -12.04 -9.44 17.33
C LYS A 172 -10.93 -9.93 16.41
N THR A 173 -9.85 -9.19 16.34
CA THR A 173 -8.65 -9.57 15.58
C THR A 173 -7.46 -9.74 16.53
N GLU A 174 -6.51 -10.60 16.15
CA GLU A 174 -5.20 -10.73 16.77
C GLU A 174 -4.15 -10.48 15.70
N GLY A 175 -3.12 -9.69 16.03
CA GLY A 175 -2.12 -9.29 15.04
C GLY A 175 -2.70 -8.41 13.93
N GLY A 176 -2.12 -8.50 12.74
CA GLY A 176 -2.64 -7.87 11.54
C GLY A 176 -3.92 -8.54 11.03
N ALA A 177 -4.70 -7.81 10.26
CA ALA A 177 -5.98 -8.30 9.77
C ALA A 177 -6.35 -7.74 8.40
N ILE A 178 -7.23 -8.46 7.72
CA ILE A 178 -7.98 -7.95 6.58
C ILE A 178 -9.42 -7.73 7.03
N ILE A 179 -9.88 -6.52 6.82
CA ILE A 179 -11.26 -6.10 7.10
C ILE A 179 -11.93 -5.68 5.80
N ARG A 180 -13.27 -5.65 5.79
CA ARG A 180 -14.02 -4.97 4.73
C ARG A 180 -15.02 -3.99 5.31
N PHE A 181 -15.42 -3.03 4.49
CA PHE A 181 -16.42 -2.06 4.87
C PHE A 181 -17.32 -1.69 3.69
N SER A 182 -18.55 -1.31 4.02
CA SER A 182 -19.53 -0.90 3.00
C SER A 182 -19.06 0.40 2.29
N PRO A 183 -19.40 0.61 1.01
CA PRO A 183 -19.00 1.82 0.26
C PRO A 183 -19.46 3.14 0.92
N ASP A 184 -20.52 3.10 1.70
CA ASP A 184 -20.97 4.27 2.48
C ASP A 184 -20.19 4.47 3.80
N GLY A 185 -19.30 3.54 4.15
CA GLY A 185 -18.47 3.58 5.34
C GLY A 185 -19.19 3.34 6.66
N LYS A 186 -20.41 2.78 6.65
CA LYS A 186 -21.19 2.59 7.87
C LYS A 186 -21.03 1.22 8.52
N THR A 187 -20.71 0.21 7.72
CA THR A 187 -20.61 -1.19 8.17
C THR A 187 -19.19 -1.69 8.02
N PHE A 188 -18.65 -2.28 9.07
CA PHE A 188 -17.31 -2.83 9.12
C PHE A 188 -17.32 -4.28 9.58
N GLU A 189 -16.56 -5.13 8.92
CA GLU A 189 -16.41 -6.55 9.21
C GLU A 189 -14.95 -6.97 9.23
N ALA A 190 -14.53 -7.76 10.22
CA ALA A 190 -13.23 -8.40 10.24
C ALA A 190 -13.32 -9.77 9.56
N LEU A 191 -12.52 -9.97 8.51
CA LEU A 191 -12.59 -11.17 7.69
C LEU A 191 -11.58 -12.22 8.12
N SER A 192 -10.32 -11.84 8.29
CA SER A 192 -9.23 -12.74 8.70
C SER A 192 -8.21 -11.98 9.52
N CYS A 193 -7.44 -12.69 10.34
CA CYS A 193 -6.42 -12.08 11.18
C CYS A 193 -5.21 -12.99 11.39
N GLY A 194 -4.29 -12.58 12.25
CA GLY A 194 -3.09 -13.36 12.53
C GLY A 194 -1.98 -13.13 11.52
N PHE A 195 -1.90 -11.95 10.94
CA PHE A 195 -0.79 -11.50 10.11
C PHE A 195 0.21 -10.66 10.91
N ARG A 196 1.44 -10.59 10.43
CA ARG A 196 2.45 -9.70 10.98
C ARG A 196 2.39 -8.33 10.33
N ASN A 197 2.72 -8.25 9.05
CA ASN A 197 2.70 -7.01 8.28
C ASN A 197 2.42 -7.28 6.79
N PRO A 198 1.21 -7.69 6.44
CA PRO A 198 0.79 -7.77 5.05
C PRO A 198 0.67 -6.33 4.51
N TYR A 199 1.25 -6.09 3.34
CA TYR A 199 1.28 -4.76 2.75
C TYR A 199 0.19 -4.55 1.71
N ASP A 200 -0.06 -5.56 0.90
CA ASP A 200 -1.06 -5.55 -0.16
C ASP A 200 -1.79 -6.89 -0.21
N PHE A 201 -2.88 -6.92 -0.96
CA PHE A 201 -3.67 -8.12 -1.21
C PHE A 201 -4.39 -7.98 -2.54
N ASP A 202 -4.78 -9.10 -3.14
CA ASP A 202 -5.59 -9.08 -4.35
C ASP A 202 -6.51 -10.29 -4.42
N PHE A 203 -7.46 -10.22 -5.33
CA PHE A 203 -8.45 -11.25 -5.57
C PHE A 203 -8.10 -12.04 -6.83
N ASN A 204 -8.32 -13.34 -6.79
CA ASN A 204 -8.38 -14.09 -8.03
C ASN A 204 -9.74 -13.89 -8.73
N TRP A 205 -9.89 -14.48 -9.90
CA TRP A 205 -11.12 -14.37 -10.70
C TRP A 205 -12.36 -15.03 -10.05
N ARG A 206 -12.19 -15.83 -9.00
CA ARG A 206 -13.27 -16.42 -8.20
C ARG A 206 -13.66 -15.58 -7.00
N GLY A 207 -12.89 -14.54 -6.69
CA GLY A 207 -13.07 -13.71 -5.50
C GLY A 207 -12.36 -14.23 -4.26
N ASP A 208 -11.48 -15.23 -4.39
CA ASP A 208 -10.63 -15.64 -3.29
C ASP A 208 -9.53 -14.61 -3.05
N LEU A 209 -9.23 -14.34 -1.79
CA LEU A 209 -8.35 -13.29 -1.34
C LEU A 209 -6.93 -13.83 -1.03
N PHE A 210 -5.92 -13.17 -1.56
CA PHE A 210 -4.51 -13.56 -1.35
C PHE A 210 -3.70 -12.40 -0.82
N THR A 211 -2.72 -12.70 0.03
CA THR A 211 -1.76 -11.71 0.54
C THR A 211 -0.42 -12.36 0.85
N TYR A 212 0.64 -11.56 0.82
CA TYR A 212 1.91 -11.92 1.43
C TYR A 212 1.98 -11.39 2.85
N ASP A 213 2.65 -12.14 3.73
CA ASP A 213 3.03 -11.65 5.05
C ASP A 213 4.55 -11.67 5.20
N SER A 214 5.09 -10.65 5.84
CA SER A 214 6.51 -10.48 6.05
C SER A 214 7.10 -11.57 6.94
N ASP A 215 8.41 -11.78 6.84
CA ASP A 215 9.14 -12.74 7.64
C ASP A 215 9.24 -12.34 9.13
N THR A 216 9.69 -13.27 9.95
CA THR A 216 9.98 -13.01 11.38
C THR A 216 11.43 -12.61 11.56
N GLU A 217 11.90 -11.63 10.84
CA GLU A 217 13.30 -11.17 10.67
C GLU A 217 14.23 -11.34 11.88
N ARG A 218 13.69 -11.09 13.11
CA ARG A 218 14.45 -11.19 14.35
C ARG A 218 14.76 -12.61 14.79
N THR A 219 14.13 -13.61 14.19
CA THR A 219 14.34 -15.04 14.46
C THR A 219 15.11 -15.74 13.33
N PHE A 220 15.64 -14.98 12.39
CA PHE A 220 16.49 -15.50 11.34
C PHE A 220 17.66 -16.30 11.95
N TYR A 221 17.99 -17.44 11.38
CA TYR A 221 18.89 -18.47 11.90
C TYR A 221 18.37 -19.31 13.07
N LEU A 222 17.17 -19.05 13.61
CA LEU A 222 16.61 -19.89 14.66
C LEU A 222 15.66 -20.95 14.07
N PRO A 223 15.53 -22.12 14.74
CA PRO A 223 14.68 -23.22 14.22
C PRO A 223 13.21 -22.86 14.01
N TRP A 224 12.73 -21.80 14.67
CA TRP A 224 11.35 -21.30 14.56
C TRP A 224 11.22 -20.05 13.65
N TYR A 225 12.23 -19.78 12.86
CA TYR A 225 12.14 -18.71 11.87
C TYR A 225 11.01 -18.98 10.89
N MET A 226 10.16 -17.98 10.70
CA MET A 226 9.08 -18.00 9.71
C MET A 226 9.48 -17.09 8.56
N PRO A 227 9.67 -17.63 7.35
CA PRO A 227 9.97 -16.85 6.17
C PRO A 227 8.78 -15.99 5.74
N THR A 228 8.98 -15.16 4.71
CA THR A 228 7.90 -14.54 3.97
C THR A 228 6.97 -15.61 3.40
N ARG A 229 5.66 -15.40 3.50
CA ARG A 229 4.65 -16.42 3.23
C ARG A 229 3.55 -15.87 2.35
N LEU A 230 3.17 -16.64 1.35
CA LEU A 230 1.95 -16.43 0.59
C LEU A 230 0.78 -17.11 1.30
N TYR A 231 -0.32 -16.39 1.47
CA TYR A 231 -1.54 -16.90 2.06
C TYR A 231 -2.74 -16.76 1.13
N HIS A 232 -3.60 -17.76 1.13
CA HIS A 232 -5.02 -17.56 0.90
C HIS A 232 -5.61 -17.04 2.22
N ALA A 233 -6.08 -15.80 2.23
CA ALA A 233 -6.64 -15.16 3.42
C ALA A 233 -8.05 -15.70 3.69
N ALA A 234 -8.13 -16.86 4.31
CA ALA A 234 -9.40 -17.56 4.57
C ALA A 234 -10.32 -16.72 5.47
N ILE A 235 -11.58 -16.61 5.09
CA ILE A 235 -12.60 -15.90 5.87
C ILE A 235 -12.82 -16.61 7.21
N GLY A 236 -12.77 -15.87 8.32
CA GLY A 236 -12.83 -16.39 9.68
C GLY A 236 -11.50 -16.99 10.17
N GLY A 237 -10.47 -17.02 9.32
CA GLY A 237 -9.20 -17.69 9.62
C GLY A 237 -8.23 -16.84 10.43
N HIS A 238 -7.37 -17.53 11.20
CA HIS A 238 -6.21 -16.96 11.89
C HIS A 238 -4.92 -17.52 11.27
N HIS A 239 -4.02 -16.63 10.80
CA HIS A 239 -2.83 -17.02 10.02
C HIS A 239 -1.54 -17.14 10.86
N GLY A 240 -1.69 -17.24 12.18
CA GLY A 240 -0.64 -17.66 13.09
C GLY A 240 0.19 -16.54 13.74
N TRP A 241 0.11 -15.32 13.32
CA TRP A 241 0.74 -14.22 14.00
C TRP A 241 -0.22 -13.60 15.04
N ARG A 242 0.04 -13.57 16.25
CA ARG A 242 1.21 -13.89 17.06
C ARG A 242 0.82 -14.99 18.05
N MET A 243 1.79 -15.73 18.58
CA MET A 243 1.50 -16.68 19.65
C MET A 243 1.06 -15.93 20.93
N PRO A 244 -0.08 -16.30 21.55
CA PRO A 244 -0.56 -15.66 22.77
C PRO A 244 0.50 -15.66 23.88
N GLY A 245 0.59 -14.55 24.60
CA GLY A 245 1.53 -14.42 25.74
C GLY A 245 2.97 -14.04 25.36
N TYR A 246 3.33 -14.05 24.09
CA TYR A 246 4.66 -13.66 23.62
C TYR A 246 4.62 -12.26 23.00
N LYS A 247 5.58 -11.41 23.44
CA LYS A 247 5.57 -9.99 23.04
C LYS A 247 6.13 -9.71 21.66
N ARG A 248 6.85 -10.63 21.02
CA ARG A 248 7.52 -10.42 19.72
C ARG A 248 7.65 -11.72 18.92
N SER A 249 7.75 -11.60 17.62
CA SER A 249 8.33 -12.51 16.61
C SER A 249 7.99 -14.01 16.65
N TRP A 250 7.01 -14.44 17.43
CA TRP A 250 6.64 -15.85 17.53
C TRP A 250 5.29 -16.07 16.84
N ALA A 251 5.34 -16.69 15.67
CA ALA A 251 4.17 -17.19 15.00
C ALA A 251 3.75 -18.53 15.62
N ARG A 252 2.45 -18.81 15.57
CA ARG A 252 1.95 -20.16 15.89
C ARG A 252 2.51 -21.13 14.86
N PRO A 253 3.01 -22.30 15.27
CA PRO A 253 3.39 -23.35 14.33
C PRO A 253 2.21 -23.75 13.44
N GLY A 254 2.49 -24.03 12.16
CA GLY A 254 1.46 -24.39 11.18
C GLY A 254 0.73 -25.72 11.42
N TYR A 255 1.14 -26.48 12.44
CA TYR A 255 0.45 -27.71 12.83
C TYR A 255 -0.68 -27.49 13.86
N TYR A 256 -0.87 -26.26 14.37
CA TYR A 256 -2.05 -25.96 15.19
C TYR A 256 -3.31 -25.99 14.33
N ALA A 257 -4.32 -26.75 14.77
CA ALA A 257 -5.55 -26.98 14.03
C ALA A 257 -6.37 -25.70 13.77
N ASP A 258 -6.18 -24.65 14.58
CA ASP A 258 -6.84 -23.35 14.46
C ASP A 258 -6.01 -22.31 13.69
N THR A 259 -4.92 -22.74 13.05
CA THR A 259 -4.06 -21.87 12.26
C THR A 259 -4.16 -22.22 10.78
N VAL A 260 -4.57 -21.27 9.96
CA VAL A 260 -4.61 -21.41 8.51
C VAL A 260 -3.18 -21.59 7.97
N PRO A 261 -2.89 -22.68 7.24
CA PRO A 261 -1.57 -22.90 6.70
C PRO A 261 -1.24 -21.88 5.60
N MET A 262 0.05 -21.59 5.44
CA MET A 262 0.54 -20.85 4.28
C MET A 262 0.42 -21.71 3.01
N LEU A 263 0.27 -21.06 1.86
CA LEU A 263 0.33 -21.72 0.56
C LEU A 263 1.77 -22.00 0.16
N ASP A 264 2.66 -21.03 0.38
CA ASP A 264 4.07 -21.16 0.03
C ASP A 264 4.97 -20.31 0.91
N LYS A 265 6.25 -20.66 0.94
CA LYS A 265 7.35 -19.96 1.61
C LYS A 265 8.24 -19.31 0.56
N ILE A 266 8.30 -17.99 0.55
CA ILE A 266 9.02 -17.24 -0.48
C ILE A 266 10.49 -16.99 -0.11
N GLY A 267 10.86 -17.17 1.15
CA GLY A 267 12.20 -16.89 1.64
C GLY A 267 12.22 -15.70 2.60
N ARG A 268 13.38 -15.02 2.68
CA ARG A 268 13.52 -13.82 3.50
C ARG A 268 13.15 -12.59 2.72
N GLY A 269 12.34 -11.71 3.30
CA GLY A 269 11.99 -10.45 2.68
C GLY A 269 10.71 -9.82 3.20
N SER A 270 10.39 -8.66 2.66
CA SER A 270 9.18 -7.91 2.94
C SER A 270 8.51 -7.54 1.62
N PRO A 271 7.74 -8.45 1.02
CA PRO A 271 7.07 -8.18 -0.24
C PRO A 271 5.99 -7.11 -0.04
N THR A 272 5.88 -6.21 -1.00
CA THR A 272 5.00 -5.04 -0.93
C THR A 272 3.84 -5.09 -1.91
N GLY A 273 3.77 -6.09 -2.79
CA GLY A 273 2.72 -6.21 -3.77
C GLY A 273 2.32 -7.64 -4.05
N VAL A 274 1.04 -7.86 -4.29
CA VAL A 274 0.47 -9.08 -4.85
C VAL A 274 -0.58 -8.70 -5.87
N SER A 275 -0.61 -9.37 -7.00
CA SER A 275 -1.62 -9.12 -8.03
C SER A 275 -2.09 -10.42 -8.64
N GLY A 276 -3.41 -10.55 -8.71
CA GLY A 276 -4.08 -11.64 -9.43
C GLY A 276 -4.13 -11.33 -10.92
N TYR A 277 -3.40 -12.07 -11.74
CA TYR A 277 -3.43 -11.90 -13.18
C TYR A 277 -4.29 -12.97 -13.85
N SER A 278 -5.32 -12.55 -14.58
CA SER A 278 -6.24 -13.46 -15.30
C SER A 278 -6.42 -13.13 -16.79
N HIS A 279 -5.71 -12.13 -17.30
CA HIS A 279 -5.82 -11.68 -18.68
C HIS A 279 -5.00 -12.55 -19.64
N ARG A 280 -5.48 -12.67 -20.92
CA ARG A 280 -4.88 -13.55 -21.93
C ARG A 280 -3.71 -12.94 -22.71
N VAL A 281 -3.35 -11.68 -22.43
CA VAL A 281 -2.32 -10.94 -23.21
C VAL A 281 -0.90 -11.41 -22.90
N ILE A 282 -0.62 -11.79 -21.65
CA ILE A 282 0.67 -12.40 -21.32
C ILE A 282 0.58 -13.88 -21.65
N PRO A 283 1.43 -14.41 -22.54
CA PRO A 283 1.45 -15.83 -22.88
C PRO A 283 1.69 -16.67 -21.61
N LYS A 284 1.02 -17.79 -21.51
CA LYS A 284 1.41 -18.83 -20.55
C LYS A 284 2.68 -19.46 -21.11
N GLU A 285 3.75 -19.43 -20.34
CA GLU A 285 4.94 -20.25 -20.60
C GLU A 285 4.60 -21.73 -20.46
#